data_d700be405f14ffeb80387f4e13ff4688
#
_entry.id   d700be405f14ffeb80387f4e13ff4688
#
_cell.length_a   1.000
_cell.length_b   1.000
_cell.length_c   1.000
_cell.angle_alpha   90.00
_cell.angle_beta   90.00
_cell.angle_gamma   90.00
#
_symmetry.space_group_name_H-M   'P 1'
#
loop_
_entity.id
_entity.type
_entity.pdbx_description
1 polymer ?
#
loop_
_entity_poly.entity_id
_entity_poly.type
_entity_poly.pdbx_seq_one_letter_code
_entity_poly.pdbx_strand_id
1 'polypeptide(L)'
;MTTEKELLRQKIIEFQQIIADLKLTLAQKEELFCKNTKNSFLSLLDIMDAFETLENNIEAKKDSLDKTAKMLGRNIISIHRKLVRHFQAASIVPITFPRNKATMELCKIIETREDPDLENEIILEIVKKGYINTQDNSVLRKAEVITVLNNNF
;
A
#
# COMPACT_ATOMS: atom_id res chain seq x y z
N MET A 1 -61.57 -6.76 8.69
CA MET A 1 -60.85 -5.45 8.68
C MET A 1 -59.69 -5.41 9.69
N THR A 2 -59.84 -5.80 10.94
CA THR A 2 -58.77 -5.91 11.93
C THR A 2 -57.68 -6.93 11.55
N THR A 3 -58.05 -8.09 11.03
CA THR A 3 -57.15 -9.16 10.59
C THR A 3 -56.28 -8.79 9.41
N GLU A 4 -56.76 -8.04 8.42
CA GLU A 4 -56.00 -7.58 7.27
C GLU A 4 -54.97 -6.52 7.68
N LYS A 5 -55.34 -5.63 8.58
CA LYS A 5 -54.43 -4.61 9.13
C LYS A 5 -53.32 -5.22 9.97
N GLU A 6 -53.62 -6.25 10.74
CA GLU A 6 -52.63 -7.00 11.52
C GLU A 6 -51.67 -7.77 10.62
N LEU A 7 -52.20 -8.43 9.56
CA LEU A 7 -51.40 -9.13 8.58
C LEU A 7 -50.44 -8.17 7.85
N LEU A 8 -50.92 -7.01 7.44
CA LEU A 8 -50.11 -5.98 6.80
C LEU A 8 -48.99 -5.48 7.72
N ARG A 9 -49.35 -5.20 8.99
CA ARG A 9 -48.37 -4.78 10.01
C ARG A 9 -47.28 -5.83 10.21
N GLN A 10 -47.67 -7.10 10.28
CA GLN A 10 -46.74 -8.22 10.45
C GLN A 10 -45.82 -8.34 9.24
N LYS A 11 -46.33 -8.20 8.02
CA LYS A 11 -45.55 -8.20 6.79
C LYS A 11 -44.52 -7.02 6.73
N ILE A 12 -44.94 -5.84 7.17
CA ILE A 12 -44.03 -4.69 7.26
C ILE A 12 -42.89 -4.96 8.24
N ILE A 13 -43.15 -5.55 9.41
CA ILE A 13 -42.17 -5.93 10.38
C ILE A 13 -41.18 -6.96 9.82
N GLU A 14 -41.72 -8.01 9.15
CA GLU A 14 -40.88 -9.02 8.47
C GLU A 14 -39.95 -8.37 7.44
N PHE A 15 -40.46 -7.47 6.59
CA PHE A 15 -39.62 -6.77 5.61
C PHE A 15 -38.57 -5.87 6.24
N GLN A 16 -38.88 -5.18 7.34
CA GLN A 16 -37.93 -4.38 8.06
C GLN A 16 -36.82 -5.23 8.64
N GLN A 17 -37.11 -6.41 9.18
CA GLN A 17 -36.10 -7.36 9.66
C GLN A 17 -35.22 -7.85 8.53
N ILE A 18 -35.78 -8.25 7.40
CA ILE A 18 -35.04 -8.68 6.21
C ILE A 18 -34.13 -7.56 5.71
N ILE A 19 -34.59 -6.32 5.65
CA ILE A 19 -33.79 -5.16 5.24
C ILE A 19 -32.65 -4.93 6.21
N ALA A 20 -32.88 -5.04 7.52
CA ALA A 20 -31.83 -4.89 8.53
C ALA A 20 -30.76 -5.99 8.40
N ASP A 21 -31.17 -7.23 8.22
CA ASP A 21 -30.27 -8.37 8.05
C ASP A 21 -29.47 -8.26 6.75
N LEU A 22 -30.09 -7.83 5.65
CA LEU A 22 -29.42 -7.60 4.38
C LEU A 22 -28.38 -6.48 4.48
N LYS A 23 -28.72 -5.37 5.16
CA LYS A 23 -27.77 -4.27 5.39
C LYS A 23 -26.55 -4.72 6.21
N LEU A 24 -26.78 -5.49 7.25
CA LEU A 24 -25.70 -6.04 8.08
C LEU A 24 -24.81 -7.00 7.28
N THR A 25 -25.43 -7.90 6.52
CA THR A 25 -24.71 -8.85 5.65
C THR A 25 -23.89 -8.12 4.59
N LEU A 26 -24.45 -7.07 3.98
CA LEU A 26 -23.75 -6.25 2.99
C LEU A 26 -22.53 -5.58 3.62
N ALA A 27 -22.68 -4.94 4.77
CA ALA A 27 -21.56 -4.29 5.47
C ALA A 27 -20.45 -5.27 5.82
N GLN A 28 -20.77 -6.48 6.30
CA GLN A 28 -19.79 -7.53 6.60
C GLN A 28 -19.06 -8.01 5.34
N LYS A 29 -19.78 -8.17 4.23
CA LYS A 29 -19.17 -8.56 2.94
C LYS A 29 -18.25 -7.47 2.38
N GLU A 30 -18.64 -6.21 2.49
CA GLU A 30 -17.81 -5.07 2.08
C GLU A 30 -16.51 -5.00 2.91
N GLU A 31 -16.61 -5.15 4.22
CA GLU A 31 -15.43 -5.18 5.11
C GLU A 31 -14.48 -6.33 4.75
N LEU A 32 -15.03 -7.54 4.55
CA LEU A 32 -14.25 -8.71 4.17
C LEU A 32 -13.59 -8.53 2.81
N PHE A 33 -14.30 -7.97 1.84
CA PHE A 33 -13.76 -7.67 0.51
C PHE A 33 -12.61 -6.67 0.59
N CYS A 34 -12.78 -5.56 1.30
CA CYS A 34 -11.72 -4.57 1.51
C CYS A 34 -10.48 -5.19 2.17
N LYS A 35 -10.66 -6.00 3.21
CA LYS A 35 -9.57 -6.68 3.90
C LYS A 35 -8.82 -7.65 2.98
N ASN A 36 -9.55 -8.47 2.22
CA ASN A 36 -8.94 -9.42 1.29
C ASN A 36 -8.19 -8.71 0.16
N THR A 37 -8.75 -7.66 -0.38
CA THR A 37 -8.12 -6.83 -1.41
C THR A 37 -6.83 -6.21 -0.88
N LYS A 38 -6.85 -5.61 0.31
CA LYS A 38 -5.66 -5.06 0.96
C LYS A 38 -4.58 -6.12 1.15
N ASN A 39 -4.94 -7.30 1.67
CA ASN A 39 -3.99 -8.39 1.89
C ASN A 39 -3.37 -8.88 0.58
N SER A 40 -4.14 -8.97 -0.49
CA SER A 40 -3.64 -9.34 -1.83
C SER A 40 -2.62 -8.33 -2.33
N PHE A 41 -2.88 -7.03 -2.21
CA PHE A 41 -1.91 -6.01 -2.59
C PHE A 41 -0.67 -6.02 -1.71
N LEU A 42 -0.79 -6.25 -0.41
CA LEU A 42 0.38 -6.38 0.49
C LEU A 42 1.30 -7.53 0.05
N SER A 43 0.73 -8.68 -0.32
CA SER A 43 1.51 -9.81 -0.85
C SER A 43 2.21 -9.47 -2.18
N LEU A 44 1.55 -8.72 -3.05
CA LEU A 44 2.14 -8.25 -4.31
C LEU A 44 3.24 -7.20 -4.08
N LEU A 45 3.19 -6.40 -3.00
CA LEU A 45 4.25 -5.46 -2.65
C LEU A 45 5.56 -6.16 -2.33
N ASP A 46 5.53 -7.33 -1.71
CA ASP A 46 6.75 -8.13 -1.47
C ASP A 46 7.39 -8.58 -2.79
N ILE A 47 6.57 -8.88 -3.80
CA ILE A 47 7.06 -9.17 -5.16
C ILE A 47 7.65 -7.92 -5.81
N MET A 48 7.01 -6.77 -5.63
CA MET A 48 7.54 -5.47 -6.10
C MET A 48 8.93 -5.19 -5.52
N ASP A 49 9.11 -5.37 -4.21
CA ASP A 49 10.39 -5.18 -3.53
C ASP A 49 11.47 -6.10 -4.09
N ALA A 50 11.12 -7.35 -4.42
CA ALA A 50 12.05 -8.30 -5.05
C ALA A 50 12.47 -7.83 -6.45
N PHE A 51 11.54 -7.30 -7.25
CA PHE A 51 11.87 -6.73 -8.56
C PHE A 51 12.77 -5.49 -8.45
N GLU A 52 12.51 -4.59 -7.50
CA GLU A 52 13.38 -3.44 -7.26
C GLU A 52 14.80 -3.87 -6.89
N THR A 53 14.93 -4.87 -6.02
CA THR A 53 16.25 -5.44 -5.68
C THR A 53 16.95 -6.02 -6.91
N LEU A 54 16.23 -6.74 -7.77
CA LEU A 54 16.79 -7.28 -9.02
C LEU A 54 17.23 -6.17 -9.98
N GLU A 55 16.44 -5.12 -10.14
CA GLU A 55 16.80 -3.96 -10.99
C GLU A 55 18.06 -3.27 -10.49
N ASN A 56 18.16 -3.03 -9.19
CA ASN A 56 19.33 -2.44 -8.56
C ASN A 56 20.59 -3.31 -8.78
N ASN A 57 20.46 -4.63 -8.65
CA ASN A 57 21.56 -5.56 -8.88
C ASN A 57 22.00 -5.60 -10.35
N ILE A 58 21.03 -5.53 -11.29
CA ILE A 58 21.30 -5.47 -12.73
C ILE A 58 22.04 -4.18 -13.07
N GLU A 59 21.58 -3.04 -12.56
CA GLU A 59 22.22 -1.75 -12.82
C GLU A 59 23.64 -1.69 -12.22
N ALA A 60 23.82 -2.18 -11.00
CA ALA A 60 25.13 -2.22 -10.34
C ALA A 60 26.17 -3.09 -11.09
N LYS A 61 25.72 -4.13 -11.82
CA LYS A 61 26.57 -5.07 -12.57
C LYS A 61 26.54 -4.87 -14.08
N LYS A 62 25.93 -3.80 -14.56
CA LYS A 62 25.63 -3.55 -15.97
C LYS A 62 26.84 -3.72 -16.91
N ASP A 63 27.99 -3.26 -16.48
CA ASP A 63 29.21 -3.31 -17.31
C ASP A 63 29.84 -4.70 -17.36
N SER A 64 29.56 -5.57 -16.38
CA SER A 64 30.09 -6.93 -16.28
C SER A 64 29.16 -7.99 -16.91
N LEU A 65 27.93 -7.62 -17.28
CA LEU A 65 26.96 -8.54 -17.86
C LEU A 65 27.22 -8.80 -19.34
N ASP A 66 27.12 -10.06 -19.76
CA ASP A 66 27.12 -10.44 -21.16
C ASP A 66 25.82 -10.04 -21.88
N LYS A 67 25.78 -10.25 -23.20
CA LYS A 67 24.63 -9.88 -24.03
C LYS A 67 23.35 -10.61 -23.62
N THR A 68 23.43 -11.87 -23.24
CA THR A 68 22.29 -12.69 -22.84
C THR A 68 21.74 -12.22 -21.49
N ALA A 69 22.61 -11.99 -20.51
CA ALA A 69 22.22 -11.46 -19.21
C ALA A 69 21.57 -10.05 -19.30
N LYS A 70 22.11 -9.18 -20.17
CA LYS A 70 21.49 -7.86 -20.46
C LYS A 70 20.09 -7.99 -21.07
N MET A 71 19.87 -8.96 -21.94
CA MET A 71 18.54 -9.21 -22.51
C MET A 71 17.56 -9.70 -21.46
N LEU A 72 17.96 -10.65 -20.62
CA LEU A 72 17.14 -11.13 -19.49
C LEU A 72 16.83 -10.00 -18.51
N GLY A 73 17.79 -9.15 -18.20
CA GLY A 73 17.60 -7.97 -17.37
C GLY A 73 16.51 -7.04 -17.90
N ARG A 74 16.51 -6.76 -19.22
CA ARG A 74 15.44 -5.95 -19.85
C ARG A 74 14.06 -6.61 -19.74
N ASN A 75 13.98 -7.92 -19.83
CA ASN A 75 12.73 -8.65 -19.65
C ASN A 75 12.21 -8.53 -18.21
N ILE A 76 13.08 -8.64 -17.21
CA ILE A 76 12.75 -8.44 -15.79
C ILE A 76 12.20 -7.02 -15.57
N ILE A 77 12.89 -6.00 -16.06
CA ILE A 77 12.45 -4.60 -15.99
C ILE A 77 11.08 -4.41 -16.65
N SER A 78 10.85 -5.07 -17.80
CA SER A 78 9.56 -5.01 -18.50
C SER A 78 8.42 -5.63 -17.68
N ILE A 79 8.66 -6.74 -17.00
CA ILE A 79 7.69 -7.39 -16.12
C ILE A 79 7.40 -6.50 -14.91
N HIS A 80 8.43 -5.94 -14.28
CA HIS A 80 8.26 -5.01 -13.16
C HIS A 80 7.41 -3.80 -13.54
N ARG A 81 7.67 -3.18 -14.69
CA ARG A 81 6.84 -2.06 -15.18
C ARG A 81 5.37 -2.42 -15.39
N LYS A 82 5.06 -3.65 -15.80
CA LYS A 82 3.68 -4.12 -15.91
C LYS A 82 3.01 -4.23 -14.54
N LEU A 83 3.76 -4.71 -13.54
CA LEU A 83 3.27 -4.78 -12.17
C LEU A 83 3.03 -3.38 -11.60
N VAL A 84 3.95 -2.43 -11.80
CA VAL A 84 3.77 -1.01 -11.40
C VAL A 84 2.50 -0.43 -12.00
N ARG A 85 2.24 -0.67 -13.30
CA ARG A 85 1.00 -0.20 -13.94
C ARG A 85 -0.26 -0.81 -13.33
N HIS A 86 -0.21 -2.06 -12.91
CA HIS A 86 -1.32 -2.72 -12.23
C HIS A 86 -1.64 -2.02 -10.89
N PHE A 87 -0.63 -1.67 -10.10
CA PHE A 87 -0.80 -0.90 -8.87
C PHE A 87 -1.36 0.51 -9.16
N GLN A 88 -0.83 1.20 -10.15
CA GLN A 88 -1.32 2.53 -10.55
C GLN A 88 -2.79 2.49 -11.01
N ALA A 89 -3.19 1.45 -11.75
CA ALA A 89 -4.59 1.25 -12.16
C ALA A 89 -5.52 1.01 -10.96
N ALA A 90 -5.01 0.45 -9.87
CA ALA A 90 -5.71 0.30 -8.61
C ALA A 90 -5.59 1.54 -7.69
N SER A 91 -5.05 2.66 -8.19
CA SER A 91 -4.79 3.90 -7.45
C SER A 91 -3.81 3.75 -6.28
N ILE A 92 -2.94 2.74 -6.34
CA ILE A 92 -1.90 2.49 -5.35
C ILE A 92 -0.59 3.02 -5.89
N VAL A 93 -0.01 3.96 -5.16
CA VAL A 93 1.24 4.65 -5.54
C VAL A 93 2.23 4.67 -4.38
N PRO A 94 3.54 4.78 -4.68
CA PRO A 94 4.53 4.98 -3.63
C PRO A 94 4.27 6.26 -2.84
N ILE A 95 4.51 6.21 -1.52
CA ILE A 95 4.44 7.39 -0.66
C ILE A 95 5.59 8.33 -1.01
N THR A 96 5.27 9.60 -1.17
CA THR A 96 6.24 10.69 -1.36
C THR A 96 6.35 11.51 -0.09
N PHE A 97 7.56 11.98 0.19
CA PHE A 97 7.84 12.79 1.38
C PHE A 97 8.21 14.20 0.96
N PRO A 98 7.29 15.19 1.10
CA PRO A 98 7.61 16.58 0.82
C PRO A 98 8.80 17.05 1.66
N ARG A 99 9.78 17.71 1.02
CA ARG A 99 11.02 18.18 1.66
C ARG A 99 11.86 17.07 2.31
N ASN A 100 11.68 15.82 1.92
CA ASN A 100 12.33 14.65 2.53
C ASN A 100 12.13 14.54 4.06
N LYS A 101 11.06 15.08 4.58
CA LYS A 101 10.76 15.02 6.01
C LYS A 101 9.92 13.82 6.37
N ALA A 102 10.35 13.07 7.39
CA ALA A 102 9.61 11.92 7.89
C ALA A 102 8.34 12.35 8.63
N THR A 103 7.25 11.63 8.38
CA THR A 103 5.99 11.76 9.11
C THR A 103 5.57 10.39 9.63
N MET A 104 5.25 10.29 10.91
CA MET A 104 4.95 9.01 11.57
C MET A 104 3.71 8.30 11.00
N GLU A 105 2.85 9.04 10.33
CA GLU A 105 1.68 8.46 9.65
C GLU A 105 2.07 7.67 8.39
N LEU A 106 3.11 8.12 7.69
CA LEU A 106 3.53 7.61 6.38
C LEU A 106 4.75 6.70 6.45
N CYS A 107 5.57 6.80 7.50
CA CYS A 107 6.79 6.03 7.61
C CYS A 107 7.02 5.44 9.01
N LYS A 108 7.90 4.45 9.04
CA LYS A 108 8.49 3.86 10.24
C LYS A 108 9.99 4.12 10.20
N ILE A 109 10.51 4.79 11.21
CA ILE A 109 11.95 5.02 11.37
C ILE A 109 12.56 3.74 11.91
N ILE A 110 13.46 3.14 11.15
CA ILE A 110 14.15 1.90 11.53
C ILE A 110 15.56 2.14 12.07
N GLU A 111 16.17 3.24 11.68
CA GLU A 111 17.51 3.65 12.10
C GLU A 111 17.60 5.17 12.08
N THR A 112 18.43 5.73 12.95
CA THR A 112 18.78 7.16 12.95
C THR A 112 20.29 7.31 12.80
N ARG A 113 20.71 8.34 12.06
CA ARG A 113 22.13 8.70 11.88
C ARG A 113 22.30 10.18 12.21
N GLU A 114 23.49 10.52 12.73
CA GLU A 114 23.85 11.91 12.95
C GLU A 114 24.36 12.54 11.65
N ASP A 115 23.86 13.71 11.34
CA ASP A 115 24.34 14.55 10.24
C ASP A 115 24.18 16.02 10.63
N PRO A 116 25.29 16.70 11.03
CA PRO A 116 25.19 18.08 11.53
C PRO A 116 24.77 19.10 10.48
N ASP A 117 24.84 18.75 9.19
CA ASP A 117 24.45 19.63 8.08
C ASP A 117 22.95 19.55 7.76
N LEU A 118 22.22 18.62 8.38
CA LEU A 118 20.81 18.39 8.15
C LEU A 118 19.99 18.54 9.43
N GLU A 119 18.73 18.92 9.24
CA GLU A 119 17.76 19.00 10.35
C GLU A 119 17.33 17.59 10.79
N ASN A 120 16.90 17.49 12.05
CA ASN A 120 16.30 16.26 12.57
C ASN A 120 15.07 15.86 11.75
N GLU A 121 14.79 14.57 11.68
CA GLU A 121 13.69 13.95 10.92
C GLU A 121 13.82 14.03 9.39
N ILE A 122 14.91 14.55 8.84
CA ILE A 122 15.18 14.44 7.41
C ILE A 122 15.47 12.98 7.06
N ILE A 123 14.86 12.50 5.99
CA ILE A 123 15.05 11.14 5.47
C ILE A 123 16.38 11.10 4.70
N LEU A 124 17.28 10.26 5.16
CA LEU A 124 18.57 9.98 4.49
C LEU A 124 18.38 8.88 3.45
N GLU A 125 17.58 7.88 3.77
CA GLU A 125 17.42 6.70 2.92
C GLU A 125 16.01 6.10 3.13
N ILE A 126 15.38 5.69 2.05
CA ILE A 126 14.17 4.87 2.07
C ILE A 126 14.60 3.42 1.84
N VAL A 127 14.63 2.62 2.90
CA VAL A 127 15.06 1.22 2.86
C VAL A 127 13.99 0.35 2.22
N LYS A 128 12.72 0.65 2.52
CA LYS A 128 11.57 -0.04 1.96
C LYS A 128 10.47 0.97 1.63
N LYS A 129 10.01 0.97 0.39
CA LYS A 129 8.97 1.90 -0.05
C LYS A 129 7.65 1.65 0.65
N GLY A 130 6.98 2.73 1.08
CA GLY A 130 5.60 2.70 1.50
C GLY A 130 4.66 2.94 0.32
N TYR A 131 3.41 2.52 0.48
CA TYR A 131 2.37 2.65 -0.54
C TYR A 131 1.06 3.14 0.06
N ILE A 132 0.40 4.01 -0.68
CA ILE A 132 -0.86 4.63 -0.30
C ILE A 132 -1.89 4.45 -1.42
N ASN A 133 -3.15 4.26 -1.05
CA ASN A 133 -4.26 4.32 -2.00
C ASN A 133 -4.72 5.78 -2.12
N THR A 134 -4.67 6.33 -3.34
CA THR A 134 -5.02 7.73 -3.60
C THR A 134 -6.52 8.00 -3.65
N GLN A 135 -7.37 6.97 -3.67
CA GLN A 135 -8.82 7.14 -3.68
C GLN A 135 -9.38 7.49 -2.30
N ASP A 136 -8.84 6.85 -1.26
CA ASP A 136 -9.29 7.01 0.12
C ASP A 136 -8.20 7.51 1.08
N ASN A 137 -6.99 7.78 0.54
CA ASN A 137 -5.79 8.17 1.28
C ASN A 137 -5.37 7.17 2.38
N SER A 138 -5.78 5.91 2.25
CA SER A 138 -5.38 4.86 3.18
C SER A 138 -3.96 4.38 2.90
N VAL A 139 -3.15 4.23 3.96
CA VAL A 139 -1.80 3.69 3.86
C VAL A 139 -1.89 2.17 3.82
N LEU A 140 -1.41 1.56 2.72
CA LEU A 140 -1.31 0.11 2.61
C LEU A 140 -0.13 -0.42 3.42
N ARG A 141 1.02 0.21 3.24
CA ARG A 141 2.26 -0.11 3.93
C ARG A 141 3.05 1.18 4.17
N LYS A 142 3.49 1.41 5.42
CA LYS A 142 4.39 2.52 5.72
C LYS A 142 5.76 2.29 5.09
N ALA A 143 6.43 3.37 4.70
CA ALA A 143 7.83 3.29 4.29
C ALA A 143 8.72 3.00 5.49
N GLU A 144 9.79 2.24 5.28
CA GLU A 144 10.86 2.08 6.27
C GLU A 144 12.01 3.01 5.89
N VAL A 145 12.36 3.91 6.78
CA VAL A 145 13.29 5.00 6.50
C VAL A 145 14.39 5.11 7.56
N ILE A 146 15.53 5.63 7.13
CA ILE A 146 16.63 6.07 7.99
C ILE A 146 16.58 7.59 8.02
N THR A 147 16.59 8.18 9.21
CA THR A 147 16.46 9.63 9.39
C THR A 147 17.64 10.22 10.16
N VAL A 148 17.75 11.55 10.06
CA VAL A 148 18.70 12.31 10.89
C VAL A 148 18.15 12.48 12.30
N LEU A 149 18.99 12.21 13.28
CA LEU A 149 18.79 12.57 14.67
C LEU A 149 20.11 13.10 15.25
N ASN A 150 20.22 14.43 15.34
CA ASN A 150 21.36 15.10 15.95
C ASN A 150 21.11 15.27 17.45
N ASN A 151 22.02 14.79 18.26
CA ASN A 151 22.04 15.03 19.70
C ASN A 151 22.62 16.43 19.97
N ASN A 152 21.84 17.47 19.71
CA ASN A 152 22.21 18.82 20.12
C ASN A 152 21.91 18.95 21.62
N PHE A 153 22.90 18.68 22.44
CA PHE A 153 22.96 19.14 23.83
C PHE A 153 23.78 20.42 23.92
#